data_2609230b196ce97038fe81304e80b6de
#
_entry.id   2609230b196ce97038fe81304e80b6de
#
_cell.length_a   1.000
_cell.length_b   1.000
_cell.length_c   1.000
_cell.angle_alpha   90.00
_cell.angle_beta   90.00
_cell.angle_gamma   90.00
#
_symmetry.space_group_name_H-M   'P 1'
#
loop_
_entity.id
_entity.type
_entity.pdbx_description
1 polymer ?
#
loop_
_entity_poly.entity_id
_entity_poly.type
_entity_poly.pdbx_seq_one_letter_code
_entity_poly.pdbx_strand_id
1 'polypeptide(L)'
;EEGWKTPEVAFCWLSLGSEGRKEQLLRTDQDNAVLYETPAPEQAKHTENYFLALGEKVTQTLIACGFKKCPADIMANNTKWCQPLSGWKEYFQHWILSPEPQALMHATILFDFRPVYGETRLADELKRFILEKVVAGRGFIQFLAKNALQNPPPLSFFRNFIVEHGGKHIGQAQNSHNFFLTGY
;
A
#
# COMPACT_ATOMS: atom_id res chain seq x y z
N GLU A 1 9.65 -28.65 6.67
CA GLU A 1 10.82 -27.73 6.62
C GLU A 1 11.41 -27.83 5.23
N GLU A 2 10.86 -27.10 4.29
CA GLU A 2 11.45 -26.90 2.98
C GLU A 2 12.70 -26.03 3.17
N GLY A 3 13.86 -26.50 2.74
CA GLY A 3 15.18 -25.94 2.98
C GLY A 3 15.45 -24.59 2.31
N TRP A 4 14.61 -23.61 2.60
CA TRP A 4 14.75 -22.24 2.16
C TRP A 4 15.75 -21.54 3.06
N LYS A 5 16.94 -21.31 2.55
CA LYS A 5 17.93 -20.50 3.25
C LYS A 5 17.39 -19.08 3.37
N THR A 6 17.17 -18.61 4.59
CA THR A 6 16.74 -17.23 4.87
C THR A 6 17.80 -16.27 4.35
N PRO A 7 17.43 -15.23 3.56
CA PRO A 7 18.37 -14.21 3.14
C PRO A 7 18.93 -13.45 4.35
N GLU A 8 20.20 -13.07 4.29
CA GLU A 8 20.86 -12.26 5.32
C GLU A 8 20.59 -10.76 5.11
N VAL A 9 19.33 -10.40 4.91
CA VAL A 9 18.89 -9.01 4.76
C VAL A 9 17.71 -8.73 5.69
N ALA A 10 17.70 -7.56 6.27
CA ALA A 10 16.56 -7.11 7.06
C ALA A 10 15.33 -6.88 6.19
N PHE A 11 14.15 -7.09 6.76
CA PHE A 11 12.89 -6.81 6.07
C PHE A 11 11.85 -6.22 7.02
N CYS A 12 10.83 -5.61 6.43
CA CYS A 12 9.68 -5.07 7.13
C CYS A 12 8.42 -5.45 6.37
N TRP A 13 7.44 -6.02 7.06
CA TRP A 13 6.09 -6.23 6.54
C TRP A 13 5.27 -4.97 6.77
N LEU A 14 4.60 -4.51 5.73
CA LEU A 14 3.82 -3.29 5.73
C LEU A 14 2.33 -3.62 5.57
N SER A 15 1.47 -3.01 6.40
CA SER A 15 0.06 -2.85 6.12
C SER A 15 -0.17 -1.54 5.36
N LEU A 16 -1.09 -1.56 4.42
CA LEU A 16 -1.35 -0.46 3.49
C LEU A 16 -2.80 0.04 3.61
N GLY A 17 -3.07 1.18 3.00
CA GLY A 17 -4.43 1.71 2.91
C GLY A 17 -5.14 1.86 4.26
N SER A 18 -6.39 1.41 4.35
CA SER A 18 -7.21 1.53 5.57
C SER A 18 -6.61 0.81 6.77
N GLU A 19 -5.95 -0.33 6.58
CA GLU A 19 -5.24 -1.02 7.66
C GLU A 19 -3.98 -0.24 8.08
N GLY A 20 -3.27 0.36 7.14
CA GLY A 20 -2.15 1.25 7.41
C GLY A 20 -2.56 2.40 8.34
N ARG A 21 -3.74 2.99 8.13
CA ARG A 21 -4.33 4.05 8.94
C ARG A 21 -5.03 3.58 10.23
N LYS A 22 -5.09 2.27 10.49
CA LYS A 22 -5.80 1.65 11.62
C LYS A 22 -7.33 1.89 11.61
N GLU A 23 -7.92 2.00 10.44
CA GLU A 23 -9.36 2.25 10.23
C GLU A 23 -10.16 0.96 9.96
N GLN A 24 -9.49 -0.17 9.85
CA GLN A 24 -10.11 -1.45 9.57
C GLN A 24 -10.90 -1.96 10.80
N LEU A 25 -12.21 -2.05 10.68
CA LEU A 25 -13.11 -2.49 11.77
C LEU A 25 -13.53 -3.95 11.64
N LEU A 26 -13.49 -4.52 10.43
CA LEU A 26 -13.94 -5.88 10.12
C LEU A 26 -12.86 -6.59 9.28
N ARG A 27 -13.02 -7.92 9.11
CA ARG A 27 -12.20 -8.69 8.18
C ARG A 27 -12.55 -8.30 6.75
N THR A 28 -11.78 -7.38 6.19
CA THR A 28 -11.89 -6.91 4.82
C THR A 28 -10.88 -7.61 3.91
N ASP A 29 -10.56 -7.02 2.79
CA ASP A 29 -9.42 -7.40 1.96
C ASP A 29 -8.09 -7.07 2.66
N GLN A 30 -7.05 -7.75 2.22
CA GLN A 30 -5.71 -7.59 2.75
C GLN A 30 -4.89 -6.74 1.79
N ASP A 31 -4.48 -5.55 2.25
CA ASP A 31 -3.55 -4.68 1.54
C ASP A 31 -2.21 -4.69 2.29
N ASN A 32 -1.21 -5.33 1.70
CA ASN A 32 0.08 -5.49 2.36
C ASN A 32 1.24 -5.53 1.37
N ALA A 33 2.45 -5.31 1.89
CA ALA A 33 3.67 -5.29 1.11
C ALA A 33 4.87 -5.77 1.93
N VAL A 34 5.94 -6.14 1.23
CA VAL A 34 7.24 -6.40 1.83
C VAL A 34 8.25 -5.37 1.34
N LEU A 35 8.94 -4.80 2.30
CA LEU A 35 10.09 -3.92 2.12
C LEU A 35 11.31 -4.61 2.71
N TYR A 36 12.36 -4.83 1.93
CA TYR A 36 13.59 -5.44 2.42
C TYR A 36 14.83 -4.62 2.04
N GLU A 37 15.93 -4.81 2.76
CA GLU A 37 17.20 -4.18 2.42
C GLU A 37 17.60 -4.56 0.99
N THR A 38 18.18 -3.60 0.27
CA THR A 38 18.69 -3.87 -1.08
C THR A 38 19.84 -4.87 -0.99
N PRO A 39 19.66 -6.10 -1.49
CA PRO A 39 20.67 -7.13 -1.42
C PRO A 39 21.83 -6.84 -2.39
N ALA A 40 22.95 -7.54 -2.21
CA ALA A 40 24.00 -7.58 -3.23
C ALA A 40 23.47 -8.18 -4.54
N PRO A 41 23.95 -7.74 -5.70
CA PRO A 41 23.41 -8.15 -7.01
C PRO A 41 23.31 -9.68 -7.20
N GLU A 42 24.30 -10.42 -6.71
CA GLU A 42 24.34 -11.88 -6.79
C GLU A 42 23.28 -12.58 -5.93
N GLN A 43 22.76 -11.91 -4.91
CA GLN A 43 21.72 -12.42 -4.01
C GLN A 43 20.32 -11.93 -4.37
N ALA A 44 20.20 -10.95 -5.28
CA ALA A 44 18.95 -10.26 -5.57
C ALA A 44 17.81 -11.23 -5.92
N LYS A 45 18.05 -12.16 -6.85
CA LYS A 45 17.02 -13.11 -7.28
C LYS A 45 16.64 -14.14 -6.22
N HIS A 46 17.59 -14.58 -5.42
CA HIS A 46 17.30 -15.47 -4.30
C HIS A 46 16.44 -14.77 -3.24
N THR A 47 16.80 -13.54 -2.89
CA THR A 47 16.09 -12.71 -1.91
C THR A 47 14.65 -12.40 -2.36
N GLU A 48 14.48 -12.00 -3.62
CA GLU A 48 13.16 -11.77 -4.22
C GLU A 48 12.28 -13.02 -4.13
N ASN A 49 12.77 -14.15 -4.60
CA ASN A 49 12.04 -15.42 -4.60
C ASN A 49 11.65 -15.85 -3.18
N TYR A 50 12.54 -15.67 -2.20
CA TYR A 50 12.25 -15.96 -0.79
C TYR A 50 11.09 -15.13 -0.27
N PHE A 51 11.13 -13.81 -0.44
CA PHE A 51 10.08 -12.93 0.08
C PHE A 51 8.76 -13.09 -0.66
N LEU A 52 8.75 -13.38 -1.96
CA LEU A 52 7.54 -13.72 -2.71
C LEU A 52 6.88 -15.00 -2.17
N ALA A 53 7.66 -16.02 -1.89
CA ALA A 53 7.13 -17.25 -1.31
C ALA A 53 6.65 -17.07 0.13
N LEU A 54 7.34 -16.25 0.93
CA LEU A 54 6.85 -15.82 2.24
C LEU A 54 5.51 -15.07 2.11
N GLY A 55 5.43 -14.14 1.16
CA GLY A 55 4.24 -13.39 0.83
C GLY A 55 3.06 -14.29 0.48
N GLU A 56 3.29 -15.31 -0.35
CA GLU A 56 2.25 -16.29 -0.70
C GLU A 56 1.77 -17.07 0.53
N LYS A 57 2.68 -17.58 1.36
CA LYS A 57 2.33 -18.32 2.58
C LYS A 57 1.49 -17.46 3.55
N VAL A 58 1.89 -16.20 3.76
CA VAL A 58 1.16 -15.27 4.62
C VAL A 58 -0.21 -14.95 4.03
N THR A 59 -0.30 -14.67 2.72
CA THR A 59 -1.56 -14.41 2.02
C THR A 59 -2.54 -15.58 2.19
N GLN A 60 -2.09 -16.82 1.99
CA GLN A 60 -2.94 -18.00 2.17
C GLN A 60 -3.37 -18.20 3.62
N THR A 61 -2.48 -17.92 4.57
CA THR A 61 -2.81 -17.99 6.01
C THR A 61 -3.87 -16.96 6.37
N LEU A 62 -3.76 -15.72 5.89
CA LEU A 62 -4.76 -14.68 6.12
C LEU A 62 -6.11 -15.03 5.49
N ILE A 63 -6.13 -15.65 4.30
CA ILE A 63 -7.36 -16.17 3.68
C ILE A 63 -7.99 -17.24 4.58
N ALA A 64 -7.20 -18.17 5.10
CA ALA A 64 -7.70 -19.19 6.04
C ALA A 64 -8.26 -18.57 7.33
N CYS A 65 -7.75 -17.42 7.77
CA CYS A 65 -8.29 -16.62 8.86
C CYS A 65 -9.55 -15.81 8.50
N GLY A 66 -9.99 -15.83 7.23
CA GLY A 66 -11.21 -15.19 6.76
C GLY A 66 -11.01 -13.81 6.14
N PHE A 67 -9.78 -13.37 5.90
CA PHE A 67 -9.51 -12.17 5.11
C PHE A 67 -9.71 -12.46 3.62
N LYS A 68 -10.18 -11.48 2.86
CA LYS A 68 -10.32 -11.59 1.40
C LYS A 68 -9.04 -11.16 0.70
N LYS A 69 -8.82 -11.66 -0.52
CA LYS A 69 -7.78 -11.11 -1.39
C LYS A 69 -8.10 -9.67 -1.79
N CYS A 70 -7.08 -8.83 -1.89
CA CYS A 70 -7.22 -7.50 -2.47
C CYS A 70 -7.63 -7.61 -3.95
N PRO A 71 -8.75 -7.00 -4.38
CA PRO A 71 -9.15 -7.01 -5.78
C PRO A 71 -8.15 -6.33 -6.72
N ALA A 72 -7.34 -5.40 -6.19
CA ALA A 72 -6.29 -4.70 -6.92
C ALA A 72 -4.94 -5.44 -6.90
N ASP A 73 -4.89 -6.63 -6.28
CA ASP A 73 -3.69 -7.45 -6.14
C ASP A 73 -2.53 -6.70 -5.43
N ILE A 74 -2.87 -5.83 -4.46
CA ILE A 74 -1.90 -5.10 -3.63
C ILE A 74 -1.53 -5.98 -2.44
N MET A 75 -0.75 -7.00 -2.70
CA MET A 75 -0.34 -7.99 -1.70
C MET A 75 1.12 -8.38 -1.87
N ALA A 76 1.75 -8.79 -0.78
CA ALA A 76 3.18 -9.11 -0.70
C ALA A 76 3.63 -10.30 -1.58
N ASN A 77 2.70 -11.13 -2.07
CA ASN A 77 2.98 -12.19 -3.04
C ASN A 77 3.05 -11.69 -4.50
N ASN A 78 2.77 -10.42 -4.74
CA ASN A 78 2.93 -9.77 -6.05
C ASN A 78 4.31 -9.08 -6.10
N THR A 79 5.06 -9.33 -7.17
CA THR A 79 6.39 -8.75 -7.38
C THR A 79 6.42 -7.23 -7.29
N LYS A 80 5.32 -6.54 -7.64
CA LYS A 80 5.23 -5.07 -7.53
C LYS A 80 5.28 -4.57 -6.09
N TRP A 81 4.79 -5.36 -5.13
CA TRP A 81 4.64 -4.96 -3.73
C TRP A 81 5.60 -5.71 -2.79
N CYS A 82 6.48 -6.53 -3.37
CA CYS A 82 7.56 -7.22 -2.69
C CYS A 82 8.89 -6.71 -3.26
N GLN A 83 9.42 -5.62 -2.70
CA GLN A 83 10.51 -4.89 -3.31
C GLN A 83 11.62 -4.56 -2.30
N PRO A 84 12.89 -4.47 -2.77
CA PRO A 84 13.96 -3.89 -1.98
C PRO A 84 13.72 -2.39 -1.73
N LEU A 85 14.38 -1.85 -0.73
CA LEU A 85 14.31 -0.43 -0.39
C LEU A 85 14.64 0.48 -1.59
N SER A 86 15.60 0.09 -2.44
CA SER A 86 15.91 0.82 -3.67
C SER A 86 14.73 0.86 -4.63
N GLY A 87 14.05 -0.28 -4.86
CA GLY A 87 12.88 -0.36 -5.73
C GLY A 87 11.71 0.46 -5.21
N TRP A 88 11.44 0.43 -3.90
CA TRP A 88 10.45 1.29 -3.27
C TRP A 88 10.76 2.78 -3.44
N LYS A 89 12.03 3.18 -3.27
CA LYS A 89 12.46 4.57 -3.50
C LYS A 89 12.27 4.99 -4.95
N GLU A 90 12.54 4.12 -5.92
CA GLU A 90 12.31 4.38 -7.35
C GLU A 90 10.82 4.56 -7.65
N TYR A 91 9.93 3.73 -7.11
CA TYR A 91 8.48 3.86 -7.26
C TYR A 91 7.98 5.21 -6.74
N PHE A 92 8.29 5.55 -5.50
CA PHE A 92 7.84 6.81 -4.92
C PHE A 92 8.44 8.02 -5.64
N GLN A 93 9.71 7.95 -6.05
CA GLN A 93 10.32 9.02 -6.83
C GLN A 93 9.60 9.22 -8.17
N HIS A 94 9.29 8.14 -8.87
CA HIS A 94 8.56 8.21 -10.14
C HIS A 94 7.17 8.82 -9.95
N TRP A 95 6.41 8.35 -8.97
CA TRP A 95 5.06 8.87 -8.71
C TRP A 95 5.03 10.35 -8.29
N ILE A 96 6.03 10.79 -7.55
CA ILE A 96 6.13 12.20 -7.11
C ILE A 96 6.55 13.11 -8.28
N LEU A 97 7.48 12.67 -9.12
CA LEU A 97 8.01 13.48 -10.21
C LEU A 97 7.15 13.45 -11.48
N SER A 98 6.39 12.38 -11.70
CA SER A 98 5.53 12.19 -12.88
C SER A 98 4.11 11.80 -12.45
N PRO A 99 3.33 12.75 -11.87
CA PRO A 99 2.02 12.47 -11.34
C PRO A 99 1.01 12.17 -12.45
N GLU A 100 0.84 10.89 -12.76
CA GLU A 100 -0.19 10.37 -13.64
C GLU A 100 -1.40 9.88 -12.82
N PRO A 101 -2.62 9.78 -13.39
CA PRO A 101 -3.80 9.31 -12.65
C PRO A 101 -3.60 7.94 -11.98
N GLN A 102 -2.92 7.01 -12.63
CA GLN A 102 -2.62 5.69 -12.08
C GLN A 102 -1.57 5.76 -10.95
N ALA A 103 -0.57 6.63 -11.09
CA ALA A 103 0.42 6.89 -10.04
C ALA A 103 -0.23 7.49 -8.79
N LEU A 104 -1.25 8.34 -8.95
CA LEU A 104 -2.03 8.89 -7.85
C LEU A 104 -2.78 7.80 -7.08
N MET A 105 -3.45 6.89 -7.77
CA MET A 105 -4.17 5.78 -7.13
C MET A 105 -3.20 4.95 -6.27
N HIS A 106 -2.05 4.59 -6.81
CA HIS A 106 -1.03 3.88 -6.05
C HIS A 106 -0.48 4.73 -4.90
N ALA A 107 -0.22 6.01 -5.13
CA ALA A 107 0.28 6.92 -4.11
C ALA A 107 -0.68 7.00 -2.91
N THR A 108 -1.99 7.19 -3.13
CA THR A 108 -2.96 7.29 -2.03
C THR A 108 -3.04 6.05 -1.16
N ILE A 109 -2.88 4.85 -1.72
CA ILE A 109 -2.88 3.60 -0.96
C ILE A 109 -1.54 3.41 -0.25
N LEU A 110 -0.43 3.74 -0.91
CA LEU A 110 0.92 3.39 -0.47
C LEU A 110 1.56 4.46 0.41
N PHE A 111 1.06 5.70 0.43
CA PHE A 111 1.52 6.71 1.39
C PHE A 111 1.10 6.39 2.83
N ASP A 112 0.00 5.67 3.00
CA ASP A 112 -0.52 5.26 4.31
C ASP A 112 0.03 3.90 4.77
N PHE A 113 1.31 3.64 4.54
CA PHE A 113 1.92 2.41 5.01
C PHE A 113 2.33 2.46 6.48
N ARG A 114 2.15 1.34 7.15
CA ARG A 114 2.55 1.14 8.55
C ARG A 114 3.33 -0.17 8.71
N PRO A 115 4.49 -0.15 9.39
CA PRO A 115 5.21 -1.37 9.74
C PRO A 115 4.40 -2.19 10.74
N VAL A 116 4.26 -3.49 10.50
CA VAL A 116 3.57 -4.42 11.38
C VAL A 116 4.45 -5.55 11.89
N TYR A 117 5.52 -5.87 11.16
CA TYR A 117 6.49 -6.89 11.56
C TYR A 117 7.88 -6.63 10.95
N GLY A 118 8.94 -7.00 11.65
CA GLY A 118 10.32 -6.89 11.18
C GLY A 118 10.98 -5.55 11.53
N GLU A 119 11.95 -5.12 10.73
CA GLU A 119 12.82 -3.97 10.98
C GLU A 119 12.16 -2.65 10.60
N THR A 120 11.57 -1.96 11.57
CA THR A 120 10.85 -0.69 11.36
C THR A 120 11.72 0.43 10.81
N ARG A 121 13.05 0.39 11.05
CA ARG A 121 14.00 1.38 10.50
C ARG A 121 13.93 1.51 8.98
N LEU A 122 13.61 0.41 8.26
CA LEU A 122 13.45 0.43 6.81
C LEU A 122 12.24 1.27 6.39
N ALA A 123 11.12 1.12 7.10
CA ALA A 123 9.92 1.92 6.87
C ALA A 123 10.17 3.40 7.19
N ASP A 124 10.90 3.70 8.26
CA ASP A 124 11.24 5.07 8.64
C ASP A 124 12.20 5.73 7.63
N GLU A 125 13.14 4.96 7.08
CA GLU A 125 14.02 5.42 6.01
C GLU A 125 13.24 5.73 4.73
N LEU A 126 12.30 4.86 4.35
CA LEU A 126 11.44 5.09 3.20
C LEU A 126 10.56 6.34 3.41
N LYS A 127 9.97 6.53 4.60
CA LYS A 127 9.17 7.72 4.93
C LYS A 127 9.99 9.01 4.83
N ARG A 128 11.22 9.03 5.34
CA ARG A 128 12.10 10.19 5.21
C ARG A 128 12.40 10.51 3.75
N PHE A 129 12.74 9.50 2.97
CA PHE A 129 12.98 9.67 1.53
C PHE A 129 11.76 10.26 0.81
N ILE A 130 10.55 9.72 1.06
CA ILE A 130 9.31 10.22 0.49
C ILE A 130 9.11 11.69 0.86
N LEU A 131 9.23 12.05 2.14
CA LEU A 131 9.05 13.41 2.63
C LEU A 131 10.02 14.38 1.95
N GLU A 132 11.29 14.02 1.82
CA GLU A 132 12.30 14.82 1.12
C GLU A 132 11.90 15.06 -0.36
N LYS A 133 11.43 14.02 -1.05
CA LYS A 133 10.99 14.13 -2.45
C LYS A 133 9.72 14.95 -2.62
N VAL A 134 8.75 14.81 -1.72
CA VAL A 134 7.50 15.58 -1.72
C VAL A 134 7.78 17.07 -1.48
N VAL A 135 8.66 17.40 -0.55
CA VAL A 135 9.06 18.81 -0.27
C VAL A 135 9.77 19.42 -1.49
N ALA A 136 10.61 18.65 -2.18
CA ALA A 136 11.29 19.10 -3.39
C ALA A 136 10.34 19.20 -4.60
N GLY A 137 9.31 18.34 -4.66
CA GLY A 137 8.37 18.22 -5.77
C GLY A 137 7.08 19.04 -5.59
N ARG A 138 7.15 20.37 -5.63
CA ARG A 138 6.00 21.28 -5.36
C ARG A 138 4.74 20.97 -6.16
N GLY A 139 4.85 20.40 -7.36
CA GLY A 139 3.70 20.05 -8.22
C GLY A 139 2.87 18.86 -7.68
N PHE A 140 3.50 17.94 -6.96
CA PHE A 140 2.83 16.74 -6.46
C PHE A 140 1.76 17.07 -5.40
N ILE A 141 2.06 17.95 -4.45
CA ILE A 141 1.10 18.38 -3.42
C ILE A 141 -0.10 19.09 -4.06
N GLN A 142 0.16 19.97 -5.04
CA GLN A 142 -0.91 20.67 -5.76
C GLN A 142 -1.81 19.69 -6.52
N PHE A 143 -1.21 18.65 -7.09
CA PHE A 143 -1.93 17.61 -7.81
C PHE A 143 -2.79 16.75 -6.88
N LEU A 144 -2.27 16.35 -5.71
CA LEU A 144 -3.04 15.66 -4.66
C LEU A 144 -4.21 16.51 -4.17
N ALA A 145 -3.97 17.80 -3.88
CA ALA A 145 -5.00 18.73 -3.44
C ALA A 145 -6.10 18.90 -4.50
N LYS A 146 -5.71 19.05 -5.78
CA LYS A 146 -6.68 19.14 -6.87
C LYS A 146 -7.53 17.88 -7.01
N ASN A 147 -6.90 16.69 -6.88
CA ASN A 147 -7.62 15.42 -6.91
C ASN A 147 -8.61 15.28 -5.74
N ALA A 148 -8.19 15.64 -4.53
CA ALA A 148 -9.08 15.63 -3.36
C ALA A 148 -10.28 16.57 -3.53
N LEU A 149 -10.10 17.75 -4.11
CA LEU A 149 -11.18 18.70 -4.38
C LEU A 149 -12.15 18.24 -5.48
N GLN A 150 -11.68 17.43 -6.44
CA GLN A 150 -12.52 16.86 -7.49
C GLN A 150 -13.36 15.68 -7.01
N ASN A 151 -13.00 15.07 -5.90
CA ASN A 151 -13.70 13.96 -5.27
C ASN A 151 -14.16 14.33 -3.87
N PRO A 152 -15.14 15.24 -3.72
CA PRO A 152 -15.62 15.64 -2.41
C PRO A 152 -16.28 14.46 -1.71
N PRO A 153 -16.19 14.37 -0.37
CA PRO A 153 -16.86 13.33 0.37
C PRO A 153 -18.39 13.42 0.14
N PRO A 154 -19.11 12.29 0.11
CA PRO A 154 -20.56 12.25 -0.16
C PRO A 154 -21.34 12.74 1.07
N LEU A 155 -21.22 14.03 1.38
CA LEU A 155 -21.94 14.69 2.47
C LEU A 155 -23.11 15.48 1.92
N SER A 156 -24.29 15.30 2.52
CA SER A 156 -25.44 16.17 2.27
C SER A 156 -25.22 17.55 2.91
N PHE A 157 -25.99 18.53 2.44
CA PHE A 157 -25.99 19.90 2.99
C PHE A 157 -26.20 19.93 4.53
N PHE A 158 -26.84 18.90 5.09
CA PHE A 158 -27.10 18.73 6.52
C PHE A 158 -26.12 17.80 7.25
N ARG A 159 -24.92 17.55 6.69
CA ARG A 159 -23.90 16.64 7.25
C ARG A 159 -24.31 15.17 7.35
N ASN A 160 -25.32 14.72 6.64
CA ASN A 160 -25.71 13.32 6.55
C ASN A 160 -25.03 12.69 5.33
N PHE A 161 -24.59 11.44 5.46
CA PHE A 161 -24.06 10.69 4.31
C PHE A 161 -25.15 10.50 3.26
N ILE A 162 -24.81 10.80 2.00
CA ILE A 162 -25.69 10.51 0.86
C ILE A 162 -25.38 9.08 0.42
N VAL A 163 -26.40 8.24 0.41
CA VAL A 163 -26.32 6.90 -0.18
C VAL A 163 -26.70 7.06 -1.66
N GLU A 164 -25.78 6.79 -2.58
CA GLU A 164 -26.10 6.78 -4.00
C GLU A 164 -27.24 5.80 -4.31
N HIS A 165 -28.19 6.22 -5.13
CA HIS A 165 -29.34 5.41 -5.54
C HIS A 165 -28.87 4.22 -6.41
N GLY A 166 -28.64 3.08 -5.78
CA GLY A 166 -28.24 1.84 -6.41
C GLY A 166 -28.40 0.64 -5.48
N GLY A 167 -28.96 0.84 -4.30
CA GLY A 167 -29.41 -0.26 -3.40
C GLY A 167 -28.30 -1.08 -2.75
N LYS A 168 -27.04 -0.63 -2.78
CA LYS A 168 -25.95 -1.30 -2.03
C LYS A 168 -25.68 -0.54 -0.74
N HIS A 169 -25.82 -1.21 0.38
CA HIS A 169 -25.49 -0.69 1.70
C HIS A 169 -24.07 -0.14 1.79
N ILE A 170 -23.88 0.92 2.58
CA ILE A 170 -22.56 1.55 2.85
C ILE A 170 -21.49 0.52 3.23
N GLY A 171 -21.84 -0.59 3.87
CA GLY A 171 -20.92 -1.70 4.18
C GLY A 171 -20.38 -2.49 2.97
N GLN A 172 -20.92 -2.28 1.76
CA GLN A 172 -20.41 -2.92 0.53
C GLN A 172 -19.61 -1.95 -0.35
N ALA A 173 -19.64 -0.65 -0.08
CA ALA A 173 -18.87 0.36 -0.80
C ALA A 173 -17.36 0.28 -0.50
N GLN A 174 -16.96 -0.45 0.54
CA GLN A 174 -15.55 -0.72 0.87
C GLN A 174 -14.79 -1.53 -0.19
N ASN A 175 -15.49 -2.10 -1.17
CA ASN A 175 -14.88 -2.87 -2.26
C ASN A 175 -14.70 -2.06 -3.56
N SER A 176 -15.03 -0.78 -3.59
CA SER A 176 -14.77 0.03 -4.78
C SER A 176 -13.55 0.92 -4.55
N HIS A 177 -12.61 0.85 -5.47
CA HIS A 177 -11.42 1.70 -5.53
C HIS A 177 -11.71 3.20 -5.39
N ASN A 178 -12.98 3.60 -5.57
CA ASN A 178 -13.45 4.96 -5.44
C ASN A 178 -13.54 5.47 -3.99
N PHE A 179 -13.61 4.59 -2.99
CA PHE A 179 -13.69 5.02 -1.59
C PHE A 179 -12.38 5.68 -1.12
N PHE A 180 -11.24 5.20 -1.60
CA PHE A 180 -9.94 5.79 -1.28
C PHE A 180 -9.69 7.15 -1.93
N LEU A 181 -10.42 7.49 -3.00
CA LEU A 181 -10.36 8.79 -3.66
C LEU A 181 -11.35 9.80 -3.07
N THR A 182 -12.35 9.33 -2.29
CA THR A 182 -13.39 10.18 -1.70
C THR A 182 -13.32 10.27 -0.17
N GLY A 183 -12.40 9.60 0.45
CA GLY A 183 -12.28 9.41 1.91
C GLY A 183 -11.49 10.48 2.66
N TYR A 184 -11.27 11.67 2.08
CA TYR A 184 -10.80 12.88 2.78
C TYR A 184 -11.38 14.12 2.17
#